data_5b7d9ff528804a8a98320a1b56847bba
#
_entry.id   5b7d9ff528804a8a98320a1b56847bba
#
_cell.length_a   1.000
_cell.length_b   1.000
_cell.length_c   1.000
_cell.angle_alpha   90.00
_cell.angle_beta   90.00
_cell.angle_gamma   90.00
#
_symmetry.space_group_name_H-M   'P 1'
#
loop_
_entity.id
_entity.type
_entity.pdbx_description
1 polymer ?
#
loop_
_entity_poly.entity_id
_entity_poly.type
_entity_poly.pdbx_seq_one_letter_code
_entity_poly.pdbx_strand_id
1 'polypeptide(L)'
;MDDALKAMLDERAINRLVLDYAEAVDRLDEPLLRRVFAADAVLEGPGWRFEGIDQICTIFPIMKDSFVSSWHATHQQTIHLNGDRATGETYCAGRHLQKGGYADNQVVTMIIRYQDTFVRTAEGWRMASRKEIVDWTETSTIQSGRRE
;
A
#
# COMPACT_ATOMS: atom_id res chain seq x y z
N MET A 1 -27.04 13.77 -9.88
CA MET A 1 -25.69 14.27 -9.52
C MET A 1 -24.95 14.52 -10.82
N ASP A 2 -24.31 15.66 -10.92
CA ASP A 2 -23.47 15.99 -12.08
C ASP A 2 -22.35 14.96 -12.26
N ASP A 3 -22.10 14.53 -13.51
CA ASP A 3 -21.10 13.53 -13.83
C ASP A 3 -19.69 13.94 -13.39
N ALA A 4 -19.38 15.22 -13.48
CA ALA A 4 -18.11 15.77 -13.01
C ALA A 4 -17.96 15.63 -11.48
N LEU A 5 -19.02 15.94 -10.73
CA LEU A 5 -19.01 15.76 -9.27
C LEU A 5 -18.87 14.30 -8.89
N LYS A 6 -19.58 13.40 -9.61
CA LYS A 6 -19.46 11.95 -9.38
C LYS A 6 -18.02 11.48 -9.62
N ALA A 7 -17.39 11.89 -10.72
CA ALA A 7 -16.01 11.54 -11.02
C ALA A 7 -15.04 12.02 -9.91
N MET A 8 -15.20 13.26 -9.44
CA MET A 8 -14.37 13.78 -8.33
C MET A 8 -14.55 12.98 -7.04
N LEU A 9 -15.78 12.59 -6.71
CA LEU A 9 -16.04 11.77 -5.52
C LEU A 9 -15.45 10.36 -5.66
N ASP A 10 -15.51 9.77 -6.83
CA ASP A 10 -14.90 8.47 -7.13
C ASP A 10 -13.37 8.53 -7.03
N GLU A 11 -12.74 9.52 -7.63
CA GLU A 11 -11.28 9.73 -7.51
C GLU A 11 -10.86 9.94 -6.06
N ARG A 12 -11.61 10.73 -5.29
CA ARG A 12 -11.35 10.92 -3.86
C ARG A 12 -11.46 9.62 -3.07
N ALA A 13 -12.48 8.81 -3.36
CA ALA A 13 -12.66 7.53 -2.70
C ALA A 13 -11.51 6.55 -3.02
N ILE A 14 -11.07 6.50 -4.27
CA ILE A 14 -9.95 5.69 -4.71
C ILE A 14 -8.63 6.18 -4.08
N ASN A 15 -8.40 7.50 -4.07
CA ASN A 15 -7.23 8.07 -3.40
C ASN A 15 -7.20 7.69 -1.90
N ARG A 16 -8.37 7.69 -1.23
CA ARG A 16 -8.46 7.30 0.17
C ARG A 16 -8.03 5.85 0.39
N LEU A 17 -8.35 4.91 -0.52
CA LEU A 17 -7.89 3.52 -0.43
C LEU A 17 -6.36 3.41 -0.45
N VAL A 18 -5.69 4.23 -1.28
CA VAL A 18 -4.22 4.26 -1.35
C VAL A 18 -3.61 4.76 -0.05
N LEU A 19 -4.20 5.80 0.55
CA LEU A 19 -3.74 6.32 1.85
C LEU A 19 -4.02 5.33 2.98
N ASP A 20 -5.19 4.69 2.97
CA ASP A 20 -5.57 3.68 3.96
C ASP A 20 -4.67 2.44 3.88
N TYR A 21 -4.24 2.04 2.69
CA TYR A 21 -3.24 0.98 2.53
C TYR A 21 -1.93 1.34 3.24
N ALA A 22 -1.38 2.52 2.97
CA ALA A 22 -0.15 2.98 3.60
C ALA A 22 -0.27 3.02 5.13
N GLU A 23 -1.38 3.56 5.65
CA GLU A 23 -1.65 3.60 7.08
C GLU A 23 -1.79 2.21 7.70
N ALA A 24 -2.53 1.31 7.03
CA ALA A 24 -2.73 -0.06 7.51
C ALA A 24 -1.42 -0.83 7.60
N VAL A 25 -0.57 -0.71 6.59
CA VAL A 25 0.73 -1.40 6.55
C VAL A 25 1.68 -0.83 7.61
N ASP A 26 1.76 0.51 7.75
CA ASP A 26 2.63 1.15 8.72
C ASP A 26 2.24 0.86 10.18
N ARG A 27 0.96 0.65 10.42
CA ARG A 27 0.40 0.38 11.76
C ARG A 27 0.09 -1.09 12.03
N LEU A 28 0.26 -1.95 11.05
CA LEU A 28 -0.14 -3.36 11.10
C LEU A 28 -1.64 -3.51 11.44
N ASP A 29 -2.47 -2.63 10.87
CA ASP A 29 -3.92 -2.57 11.08
C ASP A 29 -4.65 -3.48 10.08
N GLU A 30 -4.84 -4.74 10.46
CA GLU A 30 -5.53 -5.72 9.63
C GLU A 30 -6.99 -5.35 9.32
N PRO A 31 -7.81 -4.89 10.28
CA PRO A 31 -9.16 -4.42 9.99
C PRO A 31 -9.21 -3.31 8.94
N LEU A 32 -8.26 -2.37 8.95
CA LEU A 32 -8.17 -1.34 7.94
C LEU A 32 -7.78 -1.92 6.57
N LEU A 33 -6.77 -2.82 6.53
CA LEU A 33 -6.34 -3.45 5.29
C LEU A 33 -7.47 -4.23 4.61
N ARG A 34 -8.30 -4.93 5.40
CA ARG A 34 -9.48 -5.65 4.91
C ARG A 34 -10.54 -4.74 4.28
N ARG A 35 -10.59 -3.47 4.65
CA ARG A 35 -11.49 -2.49 4.01
C ARG A 35 -10.92 -1.91 2.72
N VAL A 36 -9.61 -1.98 2.53
CA VAL A 36 -8.95 -1.48 1.32
C VAL A 36 -9.17 -2.42 0.15
N PHE A 37 -8.99 -3.71 0.35
CA PHE A 37 -9.01 -4.71 -0.71
C PHE A 37 -10.38 -5.35 -0.91
N ALA A 38 -10.68 -5.76 -2.15
CA ALA A 38 -11.75 -6.70 -2.44
C ALA A 38 -11.40 -8.10 -1.89
N ALA A 39 -12.41 -8.93 -1.64
CA ALA A 39 -12.20 -10.25 -1.03
C ALA A 39 -11.27 -11.16 -1.84
N ASP A 40 -11.33 -11.07 -3.18
CA ASP A 40 -10.55 -11.84 -4.14
C ASP A 40 -9.35 -11.06 -4.72
N ALA A 41 -8.94 -9.97 -4.06
CA ALA A 41 -7.88 -9.10 -4.53
C ALA A 41 -6.53 -9.82 -4.65
N VAL A 42 -5.67 -9.24 -5.48
CA VAL A 42 -4.29 -9.71 -5.66
C VAL A 42 -3.32 -8.61 -5.22
N LEU A 43 -2.36 -8.97 -4.40
CA LEU A 43 -1.22 -8.13 -4.04
C LEU A 43 0.06 -8.84 -4.45
N GLU A 44 0.86 -8.20 -5.29
CA GLU A 44 2.10 -8.80 -5.79
C GLU A 44 3.26 -7.80 -5.86
N GLY A 45 4.45 -8.31 -5.78
CA GLY A 45 5.70 -7.60 -5.93
C GLY A 45 6.81 -8.49 -6.47
N PRO A 46 8.08 -8.02 -6.46
CA PRO A 46 9.19 -8.79 -7.01
C PRO A 46 9.38 -10.14 -6.31
N GLY A 47 8.97 -11.23 -6.98
CA GLY A 47 9.16 -12.60 -6.49
C GLY A 47 8.15 -13.08 -5.45
N TRP A 48 7.08 -12.33 -5.19
CA TRP A 48 6.01 -12.73 -4.27
C TRP A 48 4.62 -12.33 -4.76
N ARG A 49 3.60 -13.07 -4.35
CA ARG A 49 2.21 -12.84 -4.72
C ARG A 49 1.28 -13.42 -3.67
N PHE A 50 0.25 -12.67 -3.31
CA PHE A 50 -0.85 -13.07 -2.43
C PHE A 50 -2.17 -12.96 -3.18
N GLU A 51 -3.00 -13.97 -3.07
CA GLU A 51 -4.33 -14.04 -3.71
C GLU A 51 -5.42 -14.16 -2.65
N GLY A 52 -6.35 -13.22 -2.65
CA GLY A 52 -7.40 -13.09 -1.66
C GLY A 52 -6.95 -12.37 -0.39
N ILE A 53 -7.92 -11.72 0.26
CA ILE A 53 -7.65 -10.86 1.41
C ILE A 53 -7.02 -11.61 2.60
N ASP A 54 -7.35 -12.89 2.80
CA ASP A 54 -6.77 -13.66 3.90
C ASP A 54 -5.28 -13.91 3.68
N GLN A 55 -4.86 -14.20 2.44
CA GLN A 55 -3.45 -14.30 2.11
C GLN A 55 -2.74 -12.95 2.19
N ILE A 56 -3.36 -11.87 1.71
CA ILE A 56 -2.80 -10.52 1.79
C ILE A 56 -2.50 -10.15 3.24
N CYS A 57 -3.37 -10.47 4.19
CA CYS A 57 -3.16 -10.18 5.60
C CYS A 57 -1.96 -10.93 6.21
N THR A 58 -1.47 -11.99 5.59
CA THR A 58 -0.25 -12.68 6.05
C THR A 58 1.03 -11.85 5.89
N ILE A 59 0.97 -10.71 5.18
CA ILE A 59 2.10 -9.77 5.12
C ILE A 59 2.46 -9.20 6.50
N PHE A 60 1.49 -9.06 7.41
CA PHE A 60 1.72 -8.43 8.72
C PHE A 60 2.65 -9.21 9.63
N PRO A 61 2.51 -10.52 9.84
CA PRO A 61 3.51 -11.31 10.54
C PRO A 61 4.92 -11.17 9.94
N ILE A 62 5.03 -11.20 8.60
CA ILE A 62 6.31 -11.06 7.89
C ILE A 62 6.93 -9.70 8.18
N MET A 63 6.15 -8.63 8.12
CA MET A 63 6.63 -7.27 8.40
C MET A 63 7.04 -7.11 9.86
N LYS A 64 6.23 -7.64 10.79
CA LYS A 64 6.51 -7.59 12.22
C LYS A 64 7.81 -8.32 12.58
N ASP A 65 8.10 -9.41 11.90
CA ASP A 65 9.32 -10.19 12.14
C ASP A 65 10.56 -9.52 11.51
N SER A 66 10.38 -8.83 10.39
CA SER A 66 11.48 -8.23 9.60
C SER A 66 11.86 -6.81 10.02
N PHE A 67 10.88 -6.02 10.50
CA PHE A 67 11.06 -4.59 10.71
C PHE A 67 10.64 -4.13 12.10
N VAL A 68 11.34 -3.12 12.61
CA VAL A 68 10.94 -2.40 13.83
C VAL A 68 9.74 -1.50 13.52
N SER A 69 9.78 -0.82 12.38
CA SER A 69 8.70 0.03 11.88
C SER A 69 8.83 0.23 10.39
N SER A 70 7.74 0.61 9.75
CA SER A 70 7.72 1.04 8.36
C SER A 70 7.02 2.40 8.23
N TRP A 71 7.30 3.07 7.14
CA TRP A 71 6.74 4.38 6.84
C TRP A 71 6.62 4.56 5.33
N HIS A 72 5.38 4.59 4.84
CA HIS A 72 5.06 4.73 3.43
C HIS A 72 4.69 6.19 3.12
N ALA A 73 5.57 6.90 2.42
CA ALA A 73 5.27 8.22 1.90
C ALA A 73 4.70 8.07 0.49
N THR A 74 3.40 8.28 0.35
CA THR A 74 2.74 8.31 -0.96
C THR A 74 2.96 9.67 -1.60
N HIS A 75 3.27 9.65 -2.89
CA HIS A 75 3.50 10.83 -3.72
C HIS A 75 2.34 11.00 -4.71
N GLN A 76 2.67 11.40 -5.94
CA GLN A 76 1.66 11.62 -6.98
C GLN A 76 0.90 10.34 -7.32
N GLN A 77 -0.35 10.51 -7.65
CA GLN A 77 -1.23 9.46 -8.12
C GLN A 77 -1.93 9.89 -9.41
N THR A 78 -2.01 8.98 -10.36
CA THR A 78 -2.89 9.09 -11.52
C THR A 78 -4.00 8.08 -11.40
N ILE A 79 -5.22 8.45 -11.79
CA ILE A 79 -6.41 7.59 -11.76
C ILE A 79 -7.13 7.71 -13.09
N HIS A 80 -7.54 6.59 -13.64
CA HIS A 80 -8.35 6.50 -14.86
C HIS A 80 -9.64 5.75 -14.56
N LEU A 81 -10.75 6.50 -14.47
CA LEU A 81 -12.08 5.96 -14.22
C LEU A 81 -12.66 5.33 -15.49
N ASN A 82 -13.30 4.20 -15.34
CA ASN A 82 -14.05 3.50 -16.39
C ASN A 82 -15.29 2.82 -15.78
N GLY A 83 -16.35 3.59 -15.57
CA GLY A 83 -17.59 3.12 -14.93
C GLY A 83 -17.37 2.63 -13.50
N ASP A 84 -17.62 1.35 -13.27
CA ASP A 84 -17.44 0.70 -11.96
C ASP A 84 -16.04 0.08 -11.79
N ARG A 85 -15.11 0.41 -12.67
CA ARG A 85 -13.71 0.03 -12.59
C ARG A 85 -12.82 1.26 -12.74
N ALA A 86 -11.60 1.15 -12.22
CA ALA A 86 -10.58 2.16 -12.44
C ALA A 86 -9.20 1.50 -12.44
N THR A 87 -8.24 2.20 -13.02
CA THR A 87 -6.81 1.89 -12.91
C THR A 87 -6.09 3.09 -12.34
N GLY A 88 -4.94 2.88 -11.73
CA GLY A 88 -4.13 3.97 -11.23
C GLY A 88 -2.68 3.57 -11.05
N GLU A 89 -1.83 4.58 -10.98
CA GLU A 89 -0.43 4.43 -10.59
C GLU A 89 -0.11 5.43 -9.47
N THR A 90 0.54 4.93 -8.41
CA THR A 90 0.95 5.74 -7.27
C THR A 90 2.43 5.58 -7.03
N TYR A 91 3.15 6.70 -6.90
CA TYR A 91 4.55 6.71 -6.49
C TYR A 91 4.65 6.69 -4.97
N CYS A 92 5.58 5.91 -4.45
CA CYS A 92 5.75 5.73 -3.02
C CYS A 92 7.23 5.57 -2.66
N ALA A 93 7.62 6.13 -1.52
CA ALA A 93 8.85 5.77 -0.83
C ALA A 93 8.48 4.96 0.42
N GLY A 94 8.70 3.65 0.35
CA GLY A 94 8.51 2.74 1.48
C GLY A 94 9.80 2.64 2.29
N ARG A 95 9.80 3.13 3.53
CA ARG A 95 10.97 3.09 4.42
C ARG A 95 10.75 2.06 5.51
N HIS A 96 11.74 1.19 5.69
CA HIS A 96 11.66 0.08 6.62
C HIS A 96 12.88 0.10 7.55
N LEU A 97 12.65 0.38 8.83
CA LEU A 97 13.68 0.29 9.86
C LEU A 97 13.92 -1.19 10.15
N GLN A 98 15.10 -1.67 9.84
CA GLN A 98 15.46 -3.08 9.96
C GLN A 98 15.56 -3.52 11.41
N LYS A 99 15.27 -4.80 11.66
CA LYS A 99 15.29 -5.43 12.97
C LYS A 99 16.48 -6.38 13.07
N GLY A 100 17.23 -6.25 14.17
CA GLY A 100 18.25 -7.22 14.62
C GLY A 100 19.70 -6.93 14.21
N GLY A 101 20.61 -7.14 15.14
CA GLY A 101 22.05 -7.14 14.96
C GLY A 101 22.66 -5.83 14.47
N TYR A 102 23.56 -5.91 13.51
CA TYR A 102 24.19 -4.74 12.87
C TYR A 102 23.21 -3.86 12.07
N ALA A 103 22.00 -4.34 11.88
CA ALA A 103 20.98 -3.65 11.09
C ALA A 103 20.05 -2.76 11.91
N ASP A 104 20.14 -2.72 13.23
CA ASP A 104 19.18 -2.03 14.11
C ASP A 104 19.00 -0.53 13.83
N ASN A 105 19.98 0.11 13.20
CA ASN A 105 19.90 1.53 12.82
C ASN A 105 19.88 1.72 11.30
N GLN A 106 19.62 0.67 10.55
CA GLN A 106 19.55 0.75 9.09
C GLN A 106 18.11 0.85 8.60
N VAL A 107 17.89 1.79 7.71
CA VAL A 107 16.64 1.96 6.97
C VAL A 107 16.85 1.53 5.53
N VAL A 108 16.07 0.57 5.08
CA VAL A 108 15.92 0.28 3.65
C VAL A 108 14.77 1.11 3.12
N THR A 109 15.04 1.93 2.13
CA THR A 109 14.05 2.70 1.39
C THR A 109 13.84 2.05 0.04
N MET A 110 12.61 1.67 -0.26
CA MET A 110 12.18 1.18 -1.57
C MET A 110 11.51 2.30 -2.32
N ILE A 111 12.00 2.61 -3.50
CA ILE A 111 11.34 3.56 -4.40
C ILE A 111 10.43 2.77 -5.32
N ILE A 112 9.13 3.04 -5.17
CA ILE A 112 8.07 2.13 -5.64
C ILE A 112 7.13 2.88 -6.57
N ARG A 113 6.68 2.18 -7.61
CA ARG A 113 5.45 2.51 -8.33
C ARG A 113 4.45 1.39 -8.09
N TYR A 114 3.33 1.73 -7.49
CA TYR A 114 2.19 0.83 -7.39
C TYR A 114 1.32 0.96 -8.64
N GLN A 115 1.06 -0.14 -9.31
CA GLN A 115 0.07 -0.23 -10.37
C GLN A 115 -1.17 -0.93 -9.83
N ASP A 116 -2.27 -0.20 -9.81
CA ASP A 116 -3.48 -0.59 -9.12
C ASP A 116 -4.65 -0.76 -10.08
N THR A 117 -5.53 -1.72 -9.76
CA THR A 117 -6.88 -1.77 -10.31
C THR A 117 -7.89 -1.67 -9.18
N PHE A 118 -9.00 -1.01 -9.46
CA PHE A 118 -10.07 -0.76 -8.50
C PHE A 118 -11.41 -1.22 -9.05
N VAL A 119 -12.29 -1.62 -8.16
CA VAL A 119 -13.66 -2.06 -8.48
C VAL A 119 -14.65 -1.42 -7.51
N ARG A 120 -15.80 -1.00 -8.02
CA ARG A 120 -16.91 -0.56 -7.21
C ARG A 120 -17.70 -1.76 -6.72
N THR A 121 -17.88 -1.87 -5.43
CA THR A 121 -18.69 -2.88 -4.76
C THR A 121 -19.94 -2.25 -4.15
N ALA A 122 -20.83 -3.05 -3.58
CA ALA A 122 -21.98 -2.54 -2.82
C ALA A 122 -21.59 -1.67 -1.62
N GLU A 123 -20.36 -1.86 -1.12
CA GLU A 123 -19.81 -1.12 0.04
C GLU A 123 -18.90 0.04 -0.38
N GLY A 124 -18.83 0.38 -1.68
CA GLY A 124 -17.98 1.42 -2.24
C GLY A 124 -16.77 0.85 -3.00
N TRP A 125 -15.83 1.72 -3.32
CA TRP A 125 -14.63 1.33 -4.05
C TRP A 125 -13.73 0.42 -3.20
N ARG A 126 -13.11 -0.55 -3.88
CA ARG A 126 -12.10 -1.46 -3.31
C ARG A 126 -10.95 -1.63 -4.30
N MET A 127 -9.79 -1.89 -3.78
CA MET A 127 -8.62 -2.27 -4.58
C MET A 127 -8.77 -3.73 -5.00
N ALA A 128 -8.86 -3.98 -6.32
CA ALA A 128 -8.96 -5.32 -6.88
C ALA A 128 -7.59 -5.95 -7.09
N SER A 129 -6.57 -5.13 -7.39
CA SER A 129 -5.19 -5.59 -7.43
C SER A 129 -4.23 -4.45 -7.15
N ARG A 130 -3.08 -4.79 -6.58
CA ARG A 130 -1.92 -3.91 -6.45
C ARG A 130 -0.68 -4.65 -6.87
N LYS A 131 0.06 -4.09 -7.81
CA LYS A 131 1.39 -4.57 -8.20
C LYS A 131 2.45 -3.58 -7.78
N GLU A 132 3.38 -4.06 -6.96
CA GLU A 132 4.54 -3.31 -6.52
C GLU A 132 5.68 -3.45 -7.53
N ILE A 133 6.10 -2.32 -8.10
CA ILE A 133 7.30 -2.23 -8.93
C ILE A 133 8.34 -1.45 -8.14
N VAL A 134 9.42 -2.12 -7.75
CA VAL A 134 10.54 -1.49 -7.06
C VAL A 134 11.52 -1.01 -8.12
N ASP A 135 11.63 0.31 -8.29
CA ASP A 135 12.56 0.91 -9.26
C ASP A 135 14.01 0.81 -8.77
N TRP A 136 14.25 1.07 -7.48
CA TRP A 136 15.52 0.83 -6.79
C TRP A 136 15.33 0.83 -5.28
N THR A 137 16.36 0.39 -4.57
CA THR A 137 16.44 0.45 -3.12
C THR A 137 17.65 1.25 -2.68
N GLU A 138 17.52 1.90 -1.52
CA GLU A 138 18.58 2.63 -0.85
C GLU A 138 18.69 2.14 0.59
N THR A 139 19.91 2.16 1.13
CA THR A 139 20.13 1.87 2.55
C THR A 139 20.79 3.07 3.20
N SER A 140 20.24 3.52 4.33
CA SER A 140 20.80 4.60 5.13
C SER A 140 20.90 4.19 6.59
N THR A 141 21.84 4.82 7.31
CA THR A 141 22.00 4.64 8.74
C THR A 141 21.37 5.83 9.47
N ILE A 142 20.53 5.56 10.45
CA ILE A 142 19.92 6.59 11.30
C ILE A 142 20.62 6.65 12.65
N GLN A 143 20.55 7.82 13.33
CA GLN A 143 21.18 7.98 14.64
C GLN A 143 20.44 7.27 15.76
N SER A 144 19.11 7.15 15.67
CA SER A 144 18.27 6.42 16.61
C SER A 144 17.00 5.94 15.94
N GLY A 145 16.51 4.77 16.36
CA GLY A 145 15.21 4.28 15.99
C GLY A 145 14.08 4.95 16.77
N ARG A 146 12.92 4.28 16.81
CA ARG A 146 11.73 4.74 17.51
C ARG A 146 12.07 5.03 18.98
N ARG A 147 11.73 6.24 19.44
CA ARG A 147 11.75 6.57 20.86
C ARG A 147 10.34 6.37 21.40
N GLU A 148 10.23 5.64 22.48
CA GLU A 148 8.98 5.52 23.24
C GLU A 148 8.69 6.81 23.99
#